data_aa4f66bc746100779dd6012528cb28aa
#
_entry.id   aa4f66bc746100779dd6012528cb28aa
#
_cell.length_a   1.000
_cell.length_b   1.000
_cell.length_c   1.000
_cell.angle_alpha   90.00
_cell.angle_beta   90.00
_cell.angle_gamma   90.00
#
_symmetry.space_group_name_H-M   'P 1'
#
loop_
_entity.id
_entity.type
_entity.pdbx_description
1 polymer ?
#
loop_
_entity_poly.entity_id
_entity_poly.type
_entity_poly.pdbx_seq_one_letter_code
_entity_poly.pdbx_strand_id
1 'polypeptide(L)'
;VPLLLAELVYKKSYNTILIYLHLDGQPVDNSKWHQENPYKPVLKAPGINGEFVIIDWENLNNKTLNKLKNEDIRIFARSASDAKGPVMMLINALEIININNLSPKFNIKLIMDFEEEKSSPSLPSTVVKYSDDLKSDGLLIFDGPQHSSGLPTLNFGNRGISQITLTTYGPIVPQHSGHFGNYAPNPVFRMSNILSSMKDENGLVLIDGYYDGINMTAEILDDLNRVPDDEKKMLSEMQFKSPEKVGRSYQEALQYPSLNVRGIESGWV
;
A
#
# COMPACT_ATOMS: atom_id res chain seq x y z
N VAL A 1 -20.95 -0.94 -12.46
CA VAL A 1 -20.76 0.50 -12.14
C VAL A 1 -19.37 0.62 -11.55
N PRO A 2 -18.46 1.36 -12.19
CA PRO A 2 -17.08 1.46 -11.69
C PRO A 2 -16.94 2.35 -10.45
N LEU A 3 -17.87 3.28 -10.23
CA LEU A 3 -17.84 4.24 -9.13
C LEU A 3 -19.24 4.48 -8.56
N LEU A 4 -19.31 4.69 -7.23
CA LEU A 4 -20.53 5.09 -6.54
C LEU A 4 -20.27 6.41 -5.81
N LEU A 5 -21.16 7.38 -5.99
CA LEU A 5 -21.16 8.65 -5.26
C LEU A 5 -22.35 8.67 -4.30
N ALA A 6 -22.11 9.11 -3.05
CA ALA A 6 -23.15 9.29 -2.06
C ALA A 6 -22.91 10.56 -1.24
N GLU A 7 -23.97 11.10 -0.65
CA GLU A 7 -23.89 12.30 0.18
C GLU A 7 -24.80 12.16 1.41
N LEU A 8 -24.29 12.63 2.56
CA LEU A 8 -25.03 12.74 3.81
C LEU A 8 -24.88 14.17 4.33
N VAL A 9 -25.94 14.96 4.23
CA VAL A 9 -25.95 16.37 4.65
C VAL A 9 -26.66 16.51 5.99
N TYR A 10 -25.91 16.87 7.02
CA TYR A 10 -26.47 17.21 8.34
C TYR A 10 -26.93 18.68 8.39
N LYS A 11 -26.12 19.58 7.84
CA LYS A 11 -26.46 21.01 7.75
C LYS A 11 -25.66 21.68 6.64
N LYS A 12 -26.34 22.47 5.79
CA LYS A 12 -25.71 23.16 4.63
C LYS A 12 -24.55 24.09 5.00
N SER A 13 -24.52 24.63 6.22
CA SER A 13 -23.45 25.52 6.67
C SER A 13 -22.25 24.81 7.31
N TYR A 14 -22.26 23.47 7.37
CA TYR A 14 -21.14 22.72 7.88
C TYR A 14 -20.12 22.43 6.77
N ASN A 15 -18.86 22.32 7.17
CA ASN A 15 -17.81 21.81 6.28
C ASN A 15 -18.15 20.41 5.80
N THR A 16 -17.68 20.08 4.63
CA THR A 16 -17.92 18.78 3.98
C THR A 16 -16.60 18.04 3.86
N ILE A 17 -16.62 16.78 4.28
CA ILE A 17 -15.48 15.86 4.12
C ILE A 17 -15.84 14.87 3.02
N LEU A 18 -15.00 14.79 2.00
CA LEU A 18 -15.05 13.74 0.99
C LEU A 18 -14.26 12.53 1.49
N ILE A 19 -14.90 11.37 1.52
CA ILE A 19 -14.27 10.10 1.86
C ILE A 19 -14.12 9.28 0.60
N TYR A 20 -12.90 8.83 0.34
CA TYR A 20 -12.59 7.87 -0.72
C TYR A 20 -12.35 6.49 -0.11
N LEU A 21 -12.95 5.49 -0.73
CA LEU A 21 -12.83 4.06 -0.39
C LEU A 21 -12.85 3.24 -1.67
N HIS A 22 -12.32 2.01 -1.62
CA HIS A 22 -12.50 1.05 -2.71
C HIS A 22 -13.02 -0.31 -2.22
N LEU A 23 -13.60 -1.10 -3.13
CA LEU A 23 -14.27 -2.36 -2.82
C LEU A 23 -13.79 -3.55 -3.62
N ASP A 24 -13.00 -3.32 -4.64
CA ASP A 24 -12.38 -4.40 -5.41
C ASP A 24 -11.21 -5.04 -4.66
N GLY A 25 -10.43 -5.83 -5.32
CA GLY A 25 -9.26 -6.48 -4.74
C GLY A 25 -8.44 -7.21 -5.79
N GLN A 26 -7.17 -7.37 -5.49
CA GLN A 26 -6.20 -8.08 -6.33
C GLN A 26 -6.62 -9.53 -6.60
N PRO A 27 -6.28 -10.10 -7.76
CA PRO A 27 -6.39 -11.53 -8.01
C PRO A 27 -5.69 -12.36 -6.94
N VAL A 28 -6.09 -13.60 -6.79
CA VAL A 28 -5.48 -14.54 -5.85
C VAL A 28 -4.74 -15.65 -6.58
N ASP A 29 -3.61 -16.04 -5.99
CA ASP A 29 -2.94 -17.30 -6.28
C ASP A 29 -3.27 -18.26 -5.13
N ASN A 30 -4.15 -19.22 -5.37
CA ASN A 30 -4.65 -20.14 -4.35
C ASN A 30 -3.51 -20.94 -3.68
N SER A 31 -2.40 -21.17 -4.39
CA SER A 31 -1.25 -21.93 -3.86
C SER A 31 -0.53 -21.20 -2.72
N LYS A 32 -0.73 -19.89 -2.59
CA LYS A 32 -0.10 -19.04 -1.56
C LYS A 32 -1.02 -18.76 -0.36
N TRP A 33 -2.21 -19.38 -0.33
CA TRP A 33 -3.17 -19.16 0.74
C TRP A 33 -3.24 -20.38 1.68
N HIS A 34 -3.19 -20.11 2.97
CA HIS A 34 -3.30 -21.12 4.02
C HIS A 34 -4.76 -21.29 4.47
N GLN A 35 -5.69 -21.33 3.51
CA GLN A 35 -7.12 -21.62 3.67
C GLN A 35 -7.70 -22.11 2.35
N GLU A 36 -8.77 -22.90 2.44
CA GLU A 36 -9.38 -23.57 1.28
C GLU A 36 -9.82 -22.61 0.18
N ASN A 37 -10.42 -21.50 0.56
CA ASN A 37 -10.89 -20.48 -0.38
C ASN A 37 -10.51 -19.08 0.10
N PRO A 38 -9.64 -18.35 -0.63
CA PRO A 38 -9.24 -17.00 -0.27
C PRO A 38 -10.38 -15.98 -0.18
N TYR A 39 -11.48 -16.22 -0.86
CA TYR A 39 -12.67 -15.32 -0.83
C TYR A 39 -13.67 -15.69 0.26
N LYS A 40 -13.51 -16.81 0.95
CA LYS A 40 -14.34 -17.19 2.10
C LYS A 40 -13.65 -16.73 3.39
N PRO A 41 -14.21 -15.75 4.13
CA PRO A 41 -13.58 -15.25 5.33
C PRO A 41 -13.41 -16.35 6.39
N VAL A 42 -12.25 -16.43 6.98
CA VAL A 42 -11.97 -17.26 8.15
C VAL A 42 -11.45 -16.40 9.29
N LEU A 43 -11.78 -16.79 10.51
CA LEU A 43 -11.27 -16.16 11.71
C LEU A 43 -10.02 -16.92 12.14
N LYS A 44 -8.94 -16.18 12.46
CA LYS A 44 -7.71 -16.79 12.96
C LYS A 44 -7.22 -16.08 14.22
N ALA A 45 -6.60 -16.85 15.09
CA ALA A 45 -5.92 -16.38 16.30
C ALA A 45 -4.46 -16.84 16.31
N PRO A 46 -3.56 -16.18 17.07
CA PRO A 46 -2.19 -16.64 17.24
C PRO A 46 -2.15 -18.03 17.87
N GLY A 47 -1.45 -18.95 17.25
CA GLY A 47 -1.13 -20.27 17.80
C GLY A 47 0.15 -20.26 18.65
N ILE A 48 0.49 -21.41 19.23
CA ILE A 48 1.61 -21.57 20.16
C ILE A 48 2.97 -21.18 19.53
N ASN A 49 3.12 -21.39 18.22
CA ASN A 49 4.36 -21.12 17.49
C ASN A 49 4.36 -19.76 16.77
N GLY A 50 3.38 -18.88 17.07
CA GLY A 50 3.23 -17.59 16.39
C GLY A 50 2.54 -17.67 15.03
N GLU A 51 2.19 -18.85 14.55
CA GLU A 51 1.38 -19.02 13.35
C GLU A 51 -0.10 -18.74 13.65
N PHE A 52 -0.81 -18.17 12.70
CA PHE A 52 -2.24 -17.94 12.82
C PHE A 52 -3.03 -19.23 12.51
N VAL A 53 -3.81 -19.71 13.48
CA VAL A 53 -4.66 -20.89 13.36
C VAL A 53 -6.13 -20.51 13.22
N ILE A 54 -6.87 -21.26 12.39
CA ILE A 54 -8.30 -21.02 12.18
C ILE A 54 -9.05 -21.36 13.46
N ILE A 55 -9.94 -20.46 13.85
CA ILE A 55 -10.88 -20.64 14.95
C ILE A 55 -12.32 -20.52 14.43
N ASP A 56 -13.25 -21.21 15.14
CA ASP A 56 -14.65 -21.24 14.74
C ASP A 56 -15.34 -19.90 15.06
N TRP A 57 -16.12 -19.37 14.12
CA TRP A 57 -16.96 -18.20 14.31
C TRP A 57 -18.01 -18.39 15.44
N GLU A 58 -18.51 -19.63 15.64
CA GLU A 58 -19.48 -19.94 16.68
C GLU A 58 -18.90 -19.81 18.09
N ASN A 59 -17.58 -19.84 18.22
CA ASN A 59 -16.89 -19.62 19.48
C ASN A 59 -16.81 -18.14 19.89
N LEU A 60 -17.23 -17.20 19.03
CA LEU A 60 -17.28 -15.75 19.31
C LEU A 60 -18.53 -15.36 20.12
N ASN A 61 -18.78 -16.00 21.26
CA ASN A 61 -19.80 -15.52 22.18
C ASN A 61 -19.25 -14.38 23.07
N ASN A 62 -20.13 -13.64 23.76
CA ASN A 62 -19.76 -12.47 24.59
C ASN A 62 -18.70 -12.77 25.67
N LYS A 63 -18.63 -14.01 26.18
CA LYS A 63 -17.60 -14.42 27.15
C LYS A 63 -16.25 -14.60 26.47
N THR A 64 -16.25 -15.15 25.27
CA THR A 64 -15.06 -15.31 24.43
C THR A 64 -14.57 -13.96 23.94
N LEU A 65 -15.43 -13.08 23.44
CA LEU A 65 -15.06 -11.72 23.03
C LEU A 65 -14.39 -10.91 24.14
N ASN A 66 -14.85 -11.05 25.39
CA ASN A 66 -14.23 -10.39 26.52
C ASN A 66 -12.86 -10.99 26.90
N LYS A 67 -12.65 -12.28 26.68
CA LYS A 67 -11.35 -12.94 26.80
C LYS A 67 -10.40 -12.57 25.65
N LEU A 68 -10.95 -12.44 24.45
CA LEU A 68 -10.24 -12.16 23.19
C LEU A 68 -9.86 -10.69 23.03
N LYS A 69 -10.34 -9.77 23.85
CA LYS A 69 -9.93 -8.35 23.84
C LYS A 69 -8.42 -8.14 23.98
N ASN A 70 -7.70 -9.15 24.44
CA ASN A 70 -6.25 -9.16 24.60
C ASN A 70 -5.53 -10.09 23.60
N GLU A 71 -6.25 -10.75 22.70
CA GLU A 71 -5.68 -11.65 21.71
C GLU A 71 -5.79 -11.03 20.31
N ASP A 72 -4.76 -11.19 19.50
CA ASP A 72 -4.70 -10.67 18.12
C ASP A 72 -5.53 -11.56 17.18
N ILE A 73 -6.86 -11.42 17.24
CA ILE A 73 -7.78 -12.16 16.39
C ILE A 73 -8.06 -11.36 15.14
N ARG A 74 -7.91 -12.00 13.98
CA ARG A 74 -8.03 -11.36 12.68
C ARG A 74 -8.93 -12.15 11.74
N ILE A 75 -9.60 -11.41 10.85
CA ILE A 75 -10.33 -11.97 9.70
C ILE A 75 -9.37 -12.07 8.53
N PHE A 76 -9.23 -13.27 7.99
CA PHE A 76 -8.42 -13.55 6.81
C PHE A 76 -9.30 -13.85 5.61
N ALA A 77 -9.25 -12.98 4.62
CA ALA A 77 -9.81 -13.19 3.29
C ALA A 77 -9.17 -12.20 2.31
N ARG A 78 -9.26 -12.46 1.01
CA ARG A 78 -8.93 -11.44 -0.01
C ARG A 78 -9.82 -10.23 0.20
N SER A 79 -9.23 -9.03 0.12
CA SER A 79 -9.88 -7.72 0.35
C SER A 79 -10.41 -7.49 1.78
N ALA A 80 -10.11 -8.34 2.76
CA ALA A 80 -10.58 -8.10 4.13
C ALA A 80 -9.97 -6.85 4.77
N SER A 81 -8.69 -6.58 4.52
CA SER A 81 -8.01 -5.35 4.96
C SER A 81 -8.04 -4.28 3.88
N ASP A 82 -7.72 -4.64 2.67
CA ASP A 82 -7.56 -3.79 1.51
C ASP A 82 -8.65 -4.15 0.46
N ALA A 83 -9.85 -3.42 0.41
CA ALA A 83 -10.19 -2.43 1.45
C ALA A 83 -11.63 -2.57 1.96
N LYS A 84 -12.21 -3.81 2.02
CA LYS A 84 -13.57 -4.01 2.55
C LYS A 84 -13.68 -3.72 4.06
N GLY A 85 -12.58 -3.93 4.81
CA GLY A 85 -12.51 -3.59 6.22
C GLY A 85 -12.76 -2.10 6.48
N PRO A 86 -12.01 -1.18 5.86
CA PRO A 86 -12.27 0.26 5.94
C PRO A 86 -13.70 0.67 5.58
N VAL A 87 -14.29 0.05 4.54
CA VAL A 87 -15.71 0.28 4.20
C VAL A 87 -16.64 -0.12 5.34
N MET A 88 -16.43 -1.29 5.95
CA MET A 88 -17.22 -1.74 7.10
C MET A 88 -17.00 -0.87 8.33
N MET A 89 -15.79 -0.36 8.55
CA MET A 89 -15.52 0.60 9.63
C MET A 89 -16.33 1.88 9.45
N LEU A 90 -16.41 2.43 8.24
CA LEU A 90 -17.22 3.61 7.95
C LEU A 90 -18.71 3.32 8.17
N ILE A 91 -19.23 2.20 7.64
CA ILE A 91 -20.65 1.81 7.82
C ILE A 91 -20.99 1.70 9.29
N ASN A 92 -20.17 1.00 10.08
CA ASN A 92 -20.39 0.84 11.52
C ASN A 92 -20.31 2.18 12.25
N ALA A 93 -19.40 3.07 11.88
CA ALA A 93 -19.33 4.41 12.47
C ALA A 93 -20.60 5.22 12.19
N LEU A 94 -21.11 5.20 10.96
CA LEU A 94 -22.38 5.86 10.60
C LEU A 94 -23.59 5.23 11.32
N GLU A 95 -23.59 3.92 11.50
CA GLU A 95 -24.64 3.22 12.27
C GLU A 95 -24.61 3.62 13.75
N ILE A 96 -23.42 3.68 14.37
CA ILE A 96 -23.25 4.14 15.75
C ILE A 96 -23.75 5.58 15.91
N ILE A 97 -23.43 6.47 14.97
CA ILE A 97 -23.90 7.85 14.94
C ILE A 97 -25.45 7.88 14.92
N ASN A 98 -26.06 7.07 14.04
CA ASN A 98 -27.49 7.01 13.87
C ASN A 98 -28.22 6.43 15.10
N ILE A 99 -27.77 5.28 15.62
CA ILE A 99 -28.37 4.61 16.80
C ILE A 99 -28.33 5.50 18.05
N ASN A 100 -27.24 6.24 18.22
CA ASN A 100 -27.06 7.11 19.37
C ASN A 100 -27.61 8.53 19.15
N ASN A 101 -28.29 8.80 18.03
CA ASN A 101 -28.82 10.11 17.67
C ASN A 101 -27.76 11.22 17.73
N LEU A 102 -26.51 10.90 17.37
CA LEU A 102 -25.45 11.88 17.32
C LEU A 102 -25.58 12.76 16.08
N SER A 103 -25.20 14.03 16.20
CA SER A 103 -25.23 14.99 15.11
C SER A 103 -23.81 15.46 14.81
N PRO A 104 -23.12 14.87 13.83
CA PRO A 104 -21.81 15.35 13.38
C PRO A 104 -21.87 16.82 12.97
N LYS A 105 -20.79 17.57 13.23
CA LYS A 105 -20.65 18.97 12.84
C LYS A 105 -19.97 19.13 11.48
N PHE A 106 -20.13 18.16 10.61
CA PHE A 106 -19.62 18.14 9.23
C PHE A 106 -20.57 17.28 8.37
N ASN A 107 -20.58 17.57 7.08
CA ASN A 107 -21.25 16.76 6.07
C ASN A 107 -20.28 15.74 5.50
N ILE A 108 -20.80 14.66 4.95
CA ILE A 108 -20.03 13.60 4.35
C ILE A 108 -20.41 13.46 2.90
N LYS A 109 -19.42 13.43 2.04
CA LYS A 109 -19.50 12.90 0.67
C LYS A 109 -18.67 11.64 0.57
N LEU A 110 -19.10 10.72 -0.25
CA LEU A 110 -18.45 9.43 -0.44
C LEU A 110 -18.23 9.19 -1.92
N ILE A 111 -17.01 8.81 -2.26
CA ILE A 111 -16.68 8.20 -3.54
C ILE A 111 -16.16 6.80 -3.26
N MET A 112 -16.78 5.80 -3.87
CA MET A 112 -16.42 4.41 -3.70
C MET A 112 -16.00 3.85 -5.06
N ASP A 113 -14.75 3.42 -5.15
CA ASP A 113 -14.12 2.90 -6.35
C ASP A 113 -14.21 1.36 -6.36
N PHE A 114 -14.52 0.80 -7.51
CA PHE A 114 -14.60 -0.64 -7.74
C PHE A 114 -13.50 -1.13 -8.72
N GLU A 115 -12.57 -0.24 -9.05
CA GLU A 115 -11.48 -0.49 -10.01
C GLU A 115 -10.12 0.05 -9.52
N GLU A 116 -9.96 0.31 -8.20
CA GLU A 116 -8.73 0.88 -7.63
C GLU A 116 -7.54 -0.01 -7.94
N GLU A 117 -7.68 -1.30 -7.70
CA GLU A 117 -6.65 -2.33 -7.91
C GLU A 117 -6.29 -2.56 -9.40
N LYS A 118 -7.02 -1.90 -10.29
CA LYS A 118 -6.76 -1.84 -11.74
C LYS A 118 -6.33 -0.44 -12.18
N SER A 119 -5.81 0.38 -11.26
CA SER A 119 -5.37 1.77 -11.48
C SER A 119 -6.52 2.75 -11.79
N SER A 120 -7.71 2.49 -11.29
CA SER A 120 -8.88 3.39 -11.32
C SER A 120 -9.17 4.02 -12.69
N PRO A 121 -9.30 3.27 -13.79
CA PRO A 121 -9.37 3.84 -15.14
C PRO A 121 -10.54 4.80 -15.35
N SER A 122 -11.62 4.63 -14.58
CA SER A 122 -12.82 5.46 -14.67
C SER A 122 -12.79 6.69 -13.74
N LEU A 123 -11.89 6.73 -12.76
CA LEU A 123 -11.86 7.77 -11.73
C LEU A 123 -11.52 9.16 -12.29
N PRO A 124 -10.50 9.36 -13.15
CA PRO A 124 -10.14 10.69 -13.64
C PRO A 124 -11.30 11.37 -14.38
N SER A 125 -11.95 10.65 -15.29
CA SER A 125 -13.09 11.21 -16.05
C SER A 125 -14.29 11.49 -15.17
N THR A 126 -14.53 10.69 -14.14
CA THR A 126 -15.62 10.87 -13.18
C THR A 126 -15.39 12.10 -12.30
N VAL A 127 -14.16 12.30 -11.81
CA VAL A 127 -13.81 13.47 -11.00
C VAL A 127 -13.99 14.76 -11.81
N VAL A 128 -13.59 14.77 -13.07
CA VAL A 128 -13.83 15.92 -13.97
C VAL A 128 -15.33 16.15 -14.17
N LYS A 129 -16.09 15.10 -14.49
CA LYS A 129 -17.53 15.20 -14.80
C LYS A 129 -18.37 15.66 -13.59
N TYR A 130 -18.03 15.19 -12.40
CA TYR A 130 -18.77 15.47 -11.16
C TYR A 130 -18.01 16.39 -10.21
N SER A 131 -17.13 17.24 -10.74
CA SER A 131 -16.26 18.13 -9.95
C SER A 131 -17.05 19.03 -8.99
N ASP A 132 -18.23 19.50 -9.39
CA ASP A 132 -19.08 20.33 -8.52
C ASP A 132 -19.72 19.52 -7.40
N ASP A 133 -20.16 18.29 -7.68
CA ASP A 133 -20.73 17.38 -6.69
C ASP A 133 -19.67 16.90 -5.68
N LEU A 134 -18.41 16.83 -6.09
CA LEU A 134 -17.28 16.37 -5.27
C LEU A 134 -16.62 17.50 -4.46
N LYS A 135 -17.03 18.76 -4.62
CA LYS A 135 -16.50 19.87 -3.81
C LYS A 135 -16.62 19.57 -2.33
N SER A 136 -15.51 19.73 -1.61
CA SER A 136 -15.37 19.44 -0.19
C SER A 136 -14.28 20.32 0.43
N ASP A 137 -14.28 20.43 1.76
CA ASP A 137 -13.27 21.16 2.52
C ASP A 137 -12.05 20.30 2.86
N GLY A 138 -12.20 18.97 2.78
CA GLY A 138 -11.13 18.01 3.00
C GLY A 138 -11.42 16.67 2.37
N LEU A 139 -10.35 15.92 2.07
CA LEU A 139 -10.40 14.56 1.55
C LEU A 139 -9.77 13.60 2.57
N LEU A 140 -10.48 12.52 2.89
CA LEU A 140 -9.96 11.38 3.63
C LEU A 140 -9.96 10.15 2.73
N ILE A 141 -8.81 9.53 2.60
CA ILE A 141 -8.64 8.26 1.88
C ILE A 141 -8.47 7.16 2.93
N PHE A 142 -9.42 6.23 2.96
CA PHE A 142 -9.38 5.08 3.89
C PHE A 142 -8.69 3.90 3.20
N ASP A 143 -7.38 4.04 3.08
CA ASP A 143 -6.52 3.08 2.43
C ASP A 143 -5.15 3.06 3.11
N GLY A 144 -4.41 1.98 2.91
CA GLY A 144 -3.10 1.80 3.49
C GLY A 144 -3.08 0.98 4.79
N PRO A 145 -1.91 0.43 5.12
CA PRO A 145 -1.72 -0.40 6.29
C PRO A 145 -1.77 0.43 7.59
N GLN A 146 -2.22 -0.20 8.66
CA GLN A 146 -2.03 0.33 10.00
C GLN A 146 -0.53 0.37 10.33
N HIS A 147 -0.09 1.43 11.02
CA HIS A 147 1.28 1.51 11.51
C HIS A 147 1.61 0.36 12.47
N SER A 148 2.85 -0.14 12.41
CA SER A 148 3.31 -1.30 13.20
C SER A 148 3.21 -1.13 14.72
N SER A 149 3.13 0.11 15.21
CA SER A 149 2.86 0.44 16.61
C SER A 149 1.43 0.15 17.05
N GLY A 150 0.49 -0.08 16.12
CA GLY A 150 -0.94 -0.21 16.40
C GLY A 150 -1.65 1.10 16.72
N LEU A 151 -0.95 2.23 16.68
CA LEU A 151 -1.54 3.56 16.91
C LEU A 151 -2.33 4.04 15.68
N PRO A 152 -3.39 4.86 15.89
CA PRO A 152 -4.05 5.55 14.78
C PRO A 152 -3.05 6.38 13.98
N THR A 153 -3.12 6.26 12.66
CA THR A 153 -2.13 6.86 11.75
C THR A 153 -2.83 7.71 10.71
N LEU A 154 -2.30 8.90 10.46
CA LEU A 154 -2.67 9.77 9.35
C LEU A 154 -1.43 10.00 8.48
N ASN A 155 -1.56 9.71 7.19
CA ASN A 155 -0.55 10.01 6.19
C ASN A 155 -0.98 11.26 5.42
N PHE A 156 -0.09 12.25 5.33
CA PHE A 156 -0.36 13.52 4.65
C PHE A 156 0.20 13.60 3.24
N GLY A 157 0.76 12.52 2.73
CA GLY A 157 1.29 12.46 1.37
C GLY A 157 1.70 11.05 0.97
N ASN A 158 1.72 10.83 -0.32
CA ASN A 158 2.17 9.58 -0.94
C ASN A 158 3.20 9.86 -2.01
N ARG A 159 4.10 8.90 -2.25
CA ARG A 159 5.00 8.95 -3.40
C ARG A 159 4.23 8.55 -4.66
N GLY A 160 4.49 9.28 -5.75
CA GLY A 160 4.03 8.84 -7.07
C GLY A 160 4.80 7.62 -7.57
N ILE A 161 4.36 7.05 -8.69
CA ILE A 161 5.02 5.94 -9.35
C ILE A 161 5.27 6.26 -10.81
N SER A 162 6.47 5.93 -11.29
CA SER A 162 6.81 5.87 -12.72
C SER A 162 7.42 4.51 -13.02
N GLN A 163 7.05 3.92 -14.14
CA GLN A 163 7.58 2.62 -14.58
C GLN A 163 8.17 2.77 -15.96
N ILE A 164 9.38 2.23 -16.13
CA ILE A 164 10.08 2.18 -17.42
C ILE A 164 10.55 0.76 -17.70
N THR A 165 10.65 0.43 -18.97
CA THR A 165 11.28 -0.80 -19.43
C THR A 165 12.56 -0.45 -20.15
N LEU A 166 13.67 -1.04 -19.69
CA LEU A 166 14.96 -0.92 -20.33
C LEU A 166 15.23 -2.17 -21.17
N THR A 167 15.62 -1.99 -22.41
CA THR A 167 15.97 -3.10 -23.30
C THR A 167 17.38 -2.91 -23.86
N THR A 168 18.22 -3.92 -23.71
CA THR A 168 19.55 -3.98 -24.32
C THR A 168 19.57 -5.04 -25.39
N TYR A 169 20.15 -4.70 -26.53
CA TYR A 169 20.21 -5.56 -27.69
C TYR A 169 21.60 -6.18 -27.88
N GLY A 170 21.63 -7.44 -28.31
CA GLY A 170 22.80 -8.18 -28.76
C GLY A 170 22.73 -8.53 -30.27
N PRO A 171 23.43 -9.58 -30.71
CA PRO A 171 23.28 -10.13 -32.02
C PRO A 171 21.83 -10.52 -32.36
N ILE A 172 21.43 -10.41 -33.59
CA ILE A 172 20.07 -10.70 -34.09
C ILE A 172 19.66 -12.19 -33.94
N VAL A 173 20.65 -13.06 -33.82
CA VAL A 173 20.46 -14.50 -33.56
C VAL A 173 21.42 -14.97 -32.47
N PRO A 174 21.07 -16.00 -31.73
CA PRO A 174 21.96 -16.59 -30.73
C PRO A 174 23.30 -17.02 -31.34
N GLN A 175 24.38 -16.74 -30.64
CA GLN A 175 25.72 -17.01 -31.08
C GLN A 175 26.38 -18.12 -30.27
N HIS A 176 27.12 -18.99 -30.94
CA HIS A 176 27.91 -20.03 -30.26
C HIS A 176 29.13 -19.38 -29.59
N SER A 177 29.24 -19.54 -28.25
CA SER A 177 30.29 -18.92 -27.45
C SER A 177 31.71 -19.33 -27.82
N GLY A 178 31.92 -20.55 -28.33
CA GLY A 178 33.20 -21.03 -28.82
C GLY A 178 33.70 -20.32 -30.11
N HIS A 179 32.78 -19.73 -30.88
CA HIS A 179 33.13 -19.00 -32.11
C HIS A 179 33.12 -17.48 -31.91
N PHE A 180 32.19 -16.96 -31.13
CA PHE A 180 31.93 -15.53 -30.99
C PHE A 180 32.06 -14.99 -29.58
N GLY A 181 32.48 -15.84 -28.60
CA GLY A 181 32.82 -15.37 -27.27
C GLY A 181 33.89 -14.29 -27.30
N ASN A 182 33.80 -13.28 -26.45
CA ASN A 182 34.66 -12.08 -26.43
C ASN A 182 34.53 -11.16 -27.64
N TYR A 183 33.89 -11.59 -28.74
CA TYR A 183 33.66 -10.78 -29.94
C TYR A 183 32.24 -10.21 -30.01
N ALA A 184 31.25 -11.04 -29.86
CA ALA A 184 29.84 -10.62 -29.81
C ALA A 184 29.48 -10.08 -28.43
N PRO A 185 29.00 -8.83 -28.29
CA PRO A 185 28.66 -8.26 -27.00
C PRO A 185 27.43 -8.95 -26.37
N ASN A 186 27.54 -9.31 -25.10
CA ASN A 186 26.42 -9.91 -24.37
C ASN A 186 25.50 -8.81 -23.81
N PRO A 187 24.19 -8.81 -24.15
CA PRO A 187 23.26 -7.77 -23.70
C PRO A 187 23.02 -7.79 -22.19
N VAL A 188 23.17 -8.95 -21.50
CA VAL A 188 23.02 -9.05 -20.05
C VAL A 188 24.07 -8.21 -19.33
N PHE A 189 25.34 -8.33 -19.75
CA PHE A 189 26.42 -7.50 -19.15
C PHE A 189 26.22 -6.01 -19.43
N ARG A 190 25.70 -5.65 -20.60
CA ARG A 190 25.34 -4.26 -20.90
C ARG A 190 24.23 -3.75 -19.96
N MET A 191 23.17 -4.53 -19.76
CA MET A 191 22.10 -4.19 -18.82
C MET A 191 22.64 -4.09 -17.38
N SER A 192 23.46 -5.04 -16.95
CA SER A 192 24.05 -5.03 -15.61
C SER A 192 24.89 -3.77 -15.37
N ASN A 193 25.68 -3.34 -16.37
CA ASN A 193 26.44 -2.09 -16.27
C ASN A 193 25.54 -0.86 -16.18
N ILE A 194 24.45 -0.81 -16.94
CA ILE A 194 23.47 0.28 -16.86
C ILE A 194 22.85 0.32 -15.45
N LEU A 195 22.35 -0.81 -14.96
CA LEU A 195 21.75 -0.88 -13.63
C LEU A 195 22.74 -0.50 -12.54
N SER A 196 23.97 -1.01 -12.61
CA SER A 196 25.03 -0.70 -11.65
C SER A 196 25.46 0.77 -11.68
N SER A 197 25.31 1.47 -12.81
CA SER A 197 25.60 2.92 -12.88
C SER A 197 24.49 3.81 -12.32
N MET A 198 23.30 3.27 -12.08
CA MET A 198 22.15 4.04 -11.61
C MET A 198 22.10 4.21 -10.08
N LYS A 199 22.76 3.34 -9.34
CA LYS A 199 22.67 3.29 -7.87
C LYS A 199 24.00 2.87 -7.27
N ASP A 200 24.40 3.51 -6.18
CA ASP A 200 25.63 3.16 -5.47
C ASP A 200 25.44 2.00 -4.48
N GLU A 201 26.51 1.58 -3.82
CA GLU A 201 26.51 0.51 -2.82
C GLU A 201 25.72 0.83 -1.56
N ASN A 202 25.42 2.09 -1.30
CA ASN A 202 24.62 2.56 -0.17
C ASN A 202 23.13 2.70 -0.53
N GLY A 203 22.75 2.49 -1.79
CA GLY A 203 21.39 2.61 -2.27
C GLY A 203 21.02 3.99 -2.81
N LEU A 204 21.98 4.94 -2.84
CA LEU A 204 21.74 6.26 -3.38
C LEU A 204 21.66 6.20 -4.91
N VAL A 205 20.64 6.81 -5.50
CA VAL A 205 20.47 6.91 -6.95
C VAL A 205 21.41 7.97 -7.50
N LEU A 206 22.19 7.60 -8.53
CA LEU A 206 23.23 8.42 -9.13
C LEU A 206 22.77 9.16 -10.39
N ILE A 207 21.49 9.09 -10.72
CA ILE A 207 20.91 9.78 -11.88
C ILE A 207 20.77 11.26 -11.55
N ASP A 208 21.35 12.12 -12.38
CA ASP A 208 21.30 13.57 -12.22
C ASP A 208 19.84 14.06 -12.10
N GLY A 209 19.56 14.92 -11.15
CA GLY A 209 18.25 15.49 -10.90
C GLY A 209 17.25 14.55 -10.21
N TYR A 210 17.64 13.31 -9.86
CA TYR A 210 16.71 12.32 -9.29
C TYR A 210 16.08 12.75 -7.97
N TYR A 211 16.81 13.53 -7.17
CA TYR A 211 16.37 14.03 -5.88
C TYR A 211 16.00 15.52 -5.90
N ASP A 212 15.93 16.15 -7.07
CA ASP A 212 15.60 17.56 -7.19
C ASP A 212 14.20 17.86 -6.66
N GLY A 213 14.05 19.01 -6.01
CA GLY A 213 12.78 19.45 -5.42
C GLY A 213 12.47 18.86 -4.03
N ILE A 214 13.30 17.96 -3.50
CA ILE A 214 13.14 17.46 -2.14
C ILE A 214 13.73 18.48 -1.15
N ASN A 215 12.90 18.97 -0.26
CA ASN A 215 13.32 19.91 0.77
C ASN A 215 13.01 19.34 2.16
N MET A 216 14.02 18.79 2.83
CA MET A 216 13.92 18.23 4.18
C MET A 216 14.26 19.31 5.21
N THR A 217 13.24 20.08 5.62
CA THR A 217 13.41 21.09 6.67
C THR A 217 13.62 20.44 8.04
N ALA A 218 14.17 21.22 8.98
CA ALA A 218 14.36 20.76 10.36
C ALA A 218 13.01 20.39 11.03
N GLU A 219 11.93 21.08 10.69
CA GLU A 219 10.58 20.79 11.19
C GLU A 219 10.07 19.44 10.68
N ILE A 220 10.21 19.16 9.38
CA ILE A 220 9.85 17.88 8.78
C ILE A 220 10.65 16.74 9.46
N LEU A 221 11.96 16.93 9.63
CA LEU A 221 12.81 15.92 10.26
C LEU A 221 12.42 15.67 11.72
N ASP A 222 12.02 16.70 12.46
CA ASP A 222 11.55 16.56 13.84
C ASP A 222 10.22 15.77 13.90
N ASP A 223 9.29 16.03 12.99
CA ASP A 223 8.03 15.30 12.90
C ASP A 223 8.27 13.82 12.53
N LEU A 224 9.13 13.53 11.57
CA LEU A 224 9.49 12.17 11.17
C LEU A 224 10.14 11.39 12.34
N ASN A 225 10.97 12.05 13.15
CA ASN A 225 11.60 11.44 14.31
C ASN A 225 10.63 11.11 15.46
N ARG A 226 9.40 11.65 15.44
CA ARG A 226 8.36 11.32 16.43
C ARG A 226 7.58 10.06 16.09
N VAL A 227 7.71 9.56 14.85
CA VAL A 227 7.04 8.31 14.45
C VAL A 227 7.68 7.15 15.21
N PRO A 228 6.88 6.33 15.92
CA PRO A 228 7.40 5.29 16.81
C PRO A 228 7.76 4.00 16.06
N ASP A 229 8.69 4.08 15.11
CA ASP A 229 9.18 2.91 14.39
C ASP A 229 10.12 2.06 15.26
N ASP A 230 9.97 0.76 15.16
CA ASP A 230 10.94 -0.20 15.69
C ASP A 230 11.77 -0.80 14.53
N GLU A 231 12.79 -0.06 14.10
CA GLU A 231 13.66 -0.49 12.99
C GLU A 231 14.36 -1.83 13.27
N LYS A 232 14.67 -2.13 14.52
CA LYS A 232 15.30 -3.42 14.89
C LYS A 232 14.35 -4.58 14.65
N LYS A 233 13.08 -4.40 15.02
CA LYS A 233 12.04 -5.36 14.77
C LYS A 233 11.80 -5.53 13.27
N MET A 234 11.75 -4.43 12.51
CA MET A 234 11.59 -4.45 11.06
C MET A 234 12.73 -5.22 10.37
N LEU A 235 13.99 -4.97 10.74
CA LEU A 235 15.14 -5.70 10.22
C LEU A 235 15.05 -7.20 10.52
N SER A 236 14.61 -7.56 11.74
CA SER A 236 14.46 -8.94 12.17
C SER A 236 13.34 -9.66 11.40
N GLU A 237 12.19 -9.01 11.25
CA GLU A 237 11.03 -9.58 10.53
C GLU A 237 11.30 -9.75 9.03
N MET A 238 11.96 -8.80 8.41
CA MET A 238 12.32 -8.85 6.99
C MET A 238 13.62 -9.62 6.70
N GLN A 239 14.34 -10.06 7.74
CA GLN A 239 15.55 -10.89 7.67
C GLN A 239 16.66 -10.31 6.79
N PHE A 240 16.87 -9.00 6.82
CA PHE A 240 18.03 -8.38 6.21
C PHE A 240 18.93 -7.70 7.25
N LYS A 241 20.24 -7.63 6.95
CA LYS A 241 21.28 -7.27 7.92
C LYS A 241 21.34 -5.77 8.20
N SER A 242 21.16 -4.95 7.18
CA SER A 242 21.24 -3.49 7.29
C SER A 242 20.40 -2.85 6.17
N PRO A 243 19.76 -1.69 6.44
CA PRO A 243 19.06 -0.94 5.39
C PRO A 243 20.05 -0.27 4.43
N GLU A 244 19.54 0.19 3.29
CA GLU A 244 20.22 1.18 2.46
C GLU A 244 20.38 2.51 3.23
N LYS A 245 21.36 3.32 2.87
CA LYS A 245 21.69 4.55 3.58
C LYS A 245 21.14 5.80 2.89
N VAL A 246 19.91 5.70 2.38
CA VAL A 246 19.17 6.83 1.85
C VAL A 246 18.32 7.40 2.99
N GLY A 247 18.67 8.59 3.47
CA GLY A 247 18.13 9.11 4.73
C GLY A 247 18.80 8.51 5.98
N ARG A 248 18.46 9.06 7.15
CA ARG A 248 19.04 8.69 8.45
C ARG A 248 18.17 7.74 9.25
N SER A 249 16.91 7.59 8.85
CA SER A 249 15.91 6.74 9.47
C SER A 249 14.99 6.15 8.42
N TYR A 250 14.19 5.16 8.80
CA TYR A 250 13.15 4.60 7.95
C TYR A 250 12.19 5.67 7.43
N GLN A 251 11.68 6.54 8.30
CA GLN A 251 10.74 7.59 7.90
C GLN A 251 11.39 8.61 6.96
N GLU A 252 12.65 8.99 7.20
CA GLU A 252 13.37 9.87 6.29
C GLU A 252 13.60 9.21 4.92
N ALA A 253 13.96 7.93 4.88
CA ALA A 253 14.13 7.19 3.63
C ALA A 253 12.87 7.16 2.77
N LEU A 254 11.69 7.11 3.40
CA LEU A 254 10.40 7.13 2.69
C LEU A 254 10.10 8.48 2.01
N GLN A 255 10.76 9.56 2.39
CA GLN A 255 10.57 10.88 1.79
C GLN A 255 11.34 11.05 0.47
N TYR A 256 12.29 10.18 0.19
CA TYR A 256 13.06 10.21 -1.05
C TYR A 256 12.46 9.27 -2.12
N PRO A 257 12.54 9.62 -3.42
CA PRO A 257 12.19 8.70 -4.48
C PRO A 257 13.13 7.49 -4.46
N SER A 258 12.59 6.32 -4.72
CA SER A 258 13.35 5.07 -4.75
C SER A 258 13.41 4.49 -6.16
N LEU A 259 14.53 3.88 -6.51
CA LEU A 259 14.72 3.16 -7.76
C LEU A 259 14.82 1.66 -7.47
N ASN A 260 13.88 0.89 -8.02
CA ASN A 260 13.80 -0.54 -7.81
C ASN A 260 13.61 -1.29 -9.13
N VAL A 261 14.31 -2.41 -9.29
CA VAL A 261 14.10 -3.33 -10.41
C VAL A 261 12.97 -4.30 -10.06
N ARG A 262 11.86 -4.23 -10.76
CA ARG A 262 10.68 -5.09 -10.51
C ARG A 262 10.78 -6.46 -11.16
N GLY A 263 11.55 -6.57 -12.22
CA GLY A 263 11.79 -7.82 -12.94
C GLY A 263 12.92 -7.64 -13.92
N ILE A 264 13.58 -8.74 -14.23
CA ILE A 264 14.62 -8.83 -15.27
C ILE A 264 14.42 -10.14 -16.01
N GLU A 265 14.50 -10.07 -17.33
CA GLU A 265 14.38 -11.23 -18.21
C GLU A 265 15.49 -11.22 -19.24
N SER A 266 16.11 -12.34 -19.49
CA SER A 266 17.16 -12.48 -20.49
C SER A 266 17.49 -13.94 -20.80
N GLY A 267 18.12 -14.17 -21.94
CA GLY A 267 18.64 -15.48 -22.33
C GLY A 267 17.62 -16.37 -23.02
N TRP A 268 17.84 -17.66 -22.86
CA TRP A 268 16.94 -18.72 -23.34
C TRP A 268 15.89 -18.96 -22.24
N VAL A 269 14.68 -18.47 -22.45
CA VAL A 269 13.55 -18.62 -21.53
C VAL A 269 12.54 -19.60 -22.14
#